data_c134d31a13f97979ab8d9bfb938bf72f
#
_entry.id   c134d31a13f97979ab8d9bfb938bf72f
#
_cell.length_a   1.000
_cell.length_b   1.000
_cell.length_c   1.000
_cell.angle_alpha   90.00
_cell.angle_beta   90.00
_cell.angle_gamma   90.00
#
_symmetry.space_group_name_H-M   'P 1'
#
loop_
_entity.id
_entity.type
_entity.pdbx_description
1 polymer ?
#
loop_
_entity_poly.entity_id
_entity_poly.type
_entity_poly.pdbx_seq_one_letter_code
_entity_poly.pdbx_strand_id
1 'polypeptide(L)'
;MLFGILISYSLTISISYAGQRGQVTNLPIPRFVSMKAPEGNVRRGPSLSHRVDWIFKEKNTPLQIIAEFGHWRQVVDREGEGGWMHHSLLSGVRNVVVLNELTPLLAKPTEGMPIIAYLEIGVLARLGKCNNHWCKLNAEGYKGWVLKSSIWGVFPNEIRD
;
A
#
# COMPACT_ATOMS: atom_id res chain seq x y z
N MET A 1 23.03 50.08 -37.00
CA MET A 1 22.85 49.50 -35.64
C MET A 1 22.07 48.22 -35.78
N LEU A 2 22.78 47.04 -35.74
CA LEU A 2 22.12 45.76 -35.76
C LEU A 2 21.94 45.29 -34.28
N PHE A 3 20.68 45.08 -33.86
CA PHE A 3 20.35 44.50 -32.57
C PHE A 3 20.33 42.97 -32.73
N GLY A 4 21.31 42.28 -32.17
CA GLY A 4 21.31 40.82 -32.10
C GLY A 4 20.41 40.32 -30.96
N ILE A 5 19.38 39.56 -31.28
CA ILE A 5 18.51 38.88 -30.32
C ILE A 5 19.23 37.58 -29.87
N LEU A 6 19.66 37.52 -28.61
CA LEU A 6 20.15 36.32 -27.96
C LEU A 6 18.95 35.48 -27.52
N ILE A 7 18.69 34.37 -28.22
CA ILE A 7 17.71 33.38 -27.82
C ILE A 7 18.37 32.44 -26.82
N SER A 8 17.98 32.56 -25.54
CA SER A 8 18.41 31.64 -24.48
C SER A 8 17.56 30.39 -24.52
N TYR A 9 18.17 29.25 -24.91
CA TYR A 9 17.51 27.94 -24.80
C TYR A 9 17.65 27.41 -23.39
N SER A 10 16.54 27.40 -22.64
CA SER A 10 16.47 26.72 -21.34
C SER A 10 16.31 25.22 -21.57
N LEU A 11 17.37 24.44 -21.27
CA LEU A 11 17.30 22.98 -21.24
C LEU A 11 16.50 22.57 -19.99
N THR A 12 15.27 22.12 -20.17
CA THR A 12 14.50 21.43 -19.11
C THR A 12 15.00 20.00 -18.98
N ILE A 13 15.77 19.73 -17.93
CA ILE A 13 16.18 18.38 -17.56
C ILE A 13 14.98 17.70 -16.92
N SER A 14 14.32 16.81 -17.65
CA SER A 14 13.28 15.94 -17.09
C SER A 14 13.96 14.86 -16.25
N ILE A 15 13.93 15.00 -14.93
CA ILE A 15 14.37 13.96 -14.00
C ILE A 15 13.32 12.84 -14.05
N SER A 16 13.65 11.77 -14.77
CA SER A 16 12.83 10.54 -14.75
C SER A 16 13.10 9.83 -13.43
N TYR A 17 12.15 9.88 -12.50
CA TYR A 17 12.16 9.03 -11.30
C TYR A 17 11.87 7.59 -11.74
N ALA A 18 12.90 6.84 -12.08
CA ALA A 18 12.81 5.38 -12.14
C ALA A 18 12.54 4.91 -10.71
N GLY A 19 11.36 4.38 -10.45
CA GLY A 19 10.98 3.88 -9.13
C GLY A 19 12.02 2.89 -8.60
N GLN A 20 12.40 3.02 -7.34
CA GLN A 20 13.37 2.13 -6.69
C GLN A 20 12.87 0.69 -6.75
N ARG A 21 13.78 -0.27 -7.03
CA ARG A 21 13.47 -1.70 -7.06
C ARG A 21 14.18 -2.43 -5.93
N GLY A 22 13.52 -3.47 -5.42
CA GLY A 22 14.06 -4.33 -4.38
C GLY A 22 15.29 -5.08 -4.87
N GLN A 23 16.32 -5.12 -4.05
CA GLN A 23 17.62 -5.75 -4.39
C GLN A 23 17.52 -7.27 -4.56
N VAL A 24 16.53 -7.91 -3.94
CA VAL A 24 16.34 -9.36 -3.94
C VAL A 24 15.31 -9.79 -4.96
N THR A 25 14.15 -9.13 -5.00
CA THR A 25 13.02 -9.54 -5.84
C THR A 25 12.94 -8.81 -7.16
N ASN A 26 13.65 -7.69 -7.31
CA ASN A 26 13.50 -6.74 -8.42
C ASN A 26 12.07 -6.19 -8.60
N LEU A 27 11.23 -6.31 -7.57
CA LEU A 27 9.90 -5.71 -7.55
C LEU A 27 9.97 -4.24 -7.14
N PRO A 28 8.98 -3.42 -7.51
CA PRO A 28 8.93 -2.01 -7.08
C PRO A 28 8.99 -1.86 -5.55
N ILE A 29 9.68 -0.82 -5.09
CA ILE A 29 9.69 -0.38 -3.69
C ILE A 29 9.35 1.12 -3.70
N PRO A 30 8.42 1.60 -2.84
CA PRO A 30 7.59 0.81 -1.92
C PRO A 30 6.52 -0.03 -2.64
N ARG A 31 6.06 -1.11 -1.99
CA ARG A 31 4.92 -1.90 -2.46
C ARG A 31 4.10 -2.46 -1.31
N PHE A 32 2.82 -2.64 -1.52
CA PHE A 32 1.93 -3.23 -0.53
C PHE A 32 1.91 -4.76 -0.59
N VAL A 33 1.89 -5.36 0.58
CA VAL A 33 1.71 -6.79 0.85
C VAL A 33 0.76 -6.96 2.02
N SER A 34 0.47 -8.19 2.42
CA SER A 34 -0.30 -8.45 3.65
C SER A 34 0.35 -9.54 4.49
N MET A 35 0.09 -9.51 5.78
CA MET A 35 0.43 -10.59 6.69
C MET A 35 -0.22 -11.90 6.22
N LYS A 36 0.60 -12.93 6.00
CA LYS A 36 0.14 -14.29 5.72
C LYS A 36 -0.13 -15.06 7.00
N ALA A 37 0.75 -14.90 7.99
CA ALA A 37 0.67 -15.53 9.28
C ALA A 37 -0.26 -14.75 10.24
N PRO A 38 -0.84 -15.41 11.25
CA PRO A 38 -1.63 -14.73 12.29
C PRO A 38 -0.76 -13.88 13.22
N GLU A 39 0.53 -14.22 13.34
CA GLU A 39 1.53 -13.46 14.09
C GLU A 39 2.81 -13.30 13.28
N GLY A 40 3.48 -12.17 13.45
CA GLY A 40 4.74 -11.88 12.79
C GLY A 40 5.67 -11.03 13.63
N ASN A 41 6.85 -11.57 13.95
CA ASN A 41 7.91 -10.83 14.65
C ASN A 41 8.53 -9.80 13.73
N VAL A 42 8.61 -8.57 14.20
CA VAL A 42 9.29 -7.45 13.58
C VAL A 42 10.56 -7.16 14.35
N ARG A 43 11.69 -7.20 13.66
CA ARG A 43 13.02 -7.07 14.28
C ARG A 43 13.67 -5.76 13.92
N ARG A 44 14.61 -5.35 14.74
CA ARG A 44 15.41 -4.14 14.53
C ARG A 44 16.29 -4.21 13.30
N GLY A 45 16.67 -5.40 12.86
CA GLY A 45 17.52 -5.62 11.70
C GLY A 45 17.25 -6.95 11.01
N PRO A 46 17.86 -7.17 9.83
CA PRO A 46 17.56 -8.29 8.95
C PRO A 46 18.29 -9.58 9.32
N SER A 47 18.13 -10.06 10.54
CA SER A 47 18.58 -11.38 10.97
C SER A 47 17.84 -11.86 12.23
N LEU A 48 17.94 -13.15 12.53
CA LEU A 48 17.38 -13.74 13.76
C LEU A 48 18.08 -13.27 15.03
N SER A 49 19.33 -12.78 14.95
CA SER A 49 20.08 -12.26 16.09
C SER A 49 19.62 -10.87 16.55
N HIS A 50 18.87 -10.16 15.70
CA HIS A 50 18.34 -8.87 16.09
C HIS A 50 17.11 -9.02 16.99
N ARG A 51 17.03 -8.11 17.96
CA ARG A 51 15.90 -8.03 18.90
C ARG A 51 14.57 -7.87 18.17
N VAL A 52 13.55 -8.55 18.68
CA VAL A 52 12.14 -8.31 18.32
C VAL A 52 11.69 -7.05 19.02
N ASP A 53 11.32 -6.03 18.27
CA ASP A 53 10.83 -4.75 18.77
C ASP A 53 9.30 -4.69 18.78
N TRP A 54 8.66 -5.47 17.88
CA TRP A 54 7.22 -5.44 17.64
C TRP A 54 6.69 -6.81 17.23
N ILE A 55 5.40 -7.07 17.46
CA ILE A 55 4.71 -8.26 16.97
C ILE A 55 3.39 -7.83 16.35
N PHE A 56 3.21 -8.07 15.04
CA PHE A 56 1.90 -7.99 14.42
C PHE A 56 1.11 -9.26 14.73
N LYS A 57 -0.16 -9.11 15.15
CA LYS A 57 -0.99 -10.22 15.64
C LYS A 57 -2.27 -10.44 14.83
N GLU A 58 -2.33 -9.91 13.61
CA GLU A 58 -3.52 -10.03 12.80
C GLU A 58 -3.18 -10.43 11.37
N LYS A 59 -3.73 -11.58 10.93
CA LYS A 59 -3.62 -12.04 9.55
C LYS A 59 -4.31 -11.03 8.61
N ASN A 60 -3.79 -10.89 7.41
CA ASN A 60 -4.27 -9.96 6.37
C ASN A 60 -4.00 -8.47 6.65
N THR A 61 -3.35 -8.12 7.76
CA THR A 61 -2.89 -6.74 7.99
C THR A 61 -2.09 -6.26 6.78
N PRO A 62 -2.49 -5.16 6.13
CA PRO A 62 -1.71 -4.58 5.05
C PRO A 62 -0.43 -3.96 5.60
N LEU A 63 0.66 -4.16 4.87
CA LEU A 63 1.99 -3.63 5.18
C LEU A 63 2.62 -3.09 3.90
N GLN A 64 3.52 -2.13 4.04
CA GLN A 64 4.30 -1.61 2.92
C GLN A 64 5.75 -2.05 3.04
N ILE A 65 6.27 -2.76 2.04
CA ILE A 65 7.70 -3.09 1.97
C ILE A 65 8.44 -1.86 1.45
N ILE A 66 9.44 -1.42 2.21
CA ILE A 66 10.27 -0.25 1.92
C ILE A 66 11.74 -0.60 1.66
N ALA A 67 12.20 -1.80 2.04
CA ALA A 67 13.53 -2.31 1.73
C ALA A 67 13.57 -3.85 1.74
N GLU A 68 14.61 -4.41 1.13
CA GLU A 68 14.87 -5.85 1.08
C GLU A 68 16.33 -6.14 1.43
N PHE A 69 16.53 -7.25 2.14
CA PHE A 69 17.85 -7.80 2.41
C PHE A 69 17.74 -9.33 2.59
N GLY A 70 18.30 -10.12 1.69
CA GLY A 70 18.21 -11.58 1.72
C GLY A 70 16.75 -12.07 1.88
N HIS A 71 16.48 -12.83 2.93
CA HIS A 71 15.14 -13.32 3.26
C HIS A 71 14.28 -12.30 4.03
N TRP A 72 14.80 -11.11 4.29
CA TRP A 72 14.15 -10.11 5.11
C TRP A 72 13.53 -8.99 4.29
N ARG A 73 12.42 -8.47 4.78
CA ARG A 73 11.71 -7.30 4.23
C ARG A 73 11.53 -6.28 5.33
N GLN A 74 11.96 -5.06 5.07
CA GLN A 74 11.64 -3.95 5.95
C GLN A 74 10.23 -3.49 5.61
N VAL A 75 9.35 -3.55 6.61
CA VAL A 75 7.93 -3.23 6.45
C VAL A 75 7.54 -2.09 7.38
N VAL A 76 6.52 -1.35 6.98
CA VAL A 76 5.83 -0.36 7.81
C VAL A 76 4.33 -0.54 7.67
N ASP A 77 3.60 -0.23 8.74
CA ASP A 77 2.13 -0.16 8.75
C ASP A 77 1.63 1.25 8.39
N ARG A 78 0.32 1.47 8.57
CA ARG A 78 -0.32 2.76 8.27
C ARG A 78 0.14 3.90 9.19
N GLU A 79 0.61 3.60 10.38
CA GLU A 79 1.16 4.56 11.34
C GLU A 79 2.66 4.83 11.11
N GLY A 80 3.31 4.09 10.20
CA GLY A 80 4.75 4.16 9.95
C GLY A 80 5.58 3.30 10.90
N GLU A 81 4.93 2.51 11.75
CA GLU A 81 5.60 1.57 12.66
C GLU A 81 5.97 0.28 11.93
N GLY A 82 7.11 -0.29 12.29
CA GLY A 82 7.55 -1.53 11.65
C GLY A 82 9.01 -1.87 11.90
N GLY A 83 9.60 -2.55 10.93
CA GLY A 83 10.98 -3.04 10.95
C GLY A 83 11.16 -4.25 10.04
N TRP A 84 12.04 -5.17 10.38
CA TRP A 84 12.41 -6.30 9.53
C TRP A 84 11.61 -7.56 9.85
N MET A 85 10.94 -8.10 8.84
CA MET A 85 10.19 -9.36 8.90
C MET A 85 10.74 -10.37 7.91
N HIS A 86 10.67 -11.66 8.24
CA HIS A 86 11.00 -12.72 7.30
C HIS A 86 9.93 -12.81 6.20
N HIS A 87 10.33 -12.92 4.93
CA HIS A 87 9.41 -12.89 3.78
C HIS A 87 8.32 -13.97 3.82
N SER A 88 8.58 -15.11 4.49
CA SER A 88 7.60 -16.21 4.60
C SER A 88 6.34 -15.84 5.39
N LEU A 89 6.41 -14.77 6.21
CA LEU A 89 5.27 -14.25 6.97
C LEU A 89 4.37 -13.33 6.15
N LEU A 90 4.79 -12.99 4.93
CA LEU A 90 4.15 -12.04 4.04
C LEU A 90 3.54 -12.73 2.82
N SER A 91 2.55 -12.08 2.23
CA SER A 91 1.85 -12.55 1.03
C SER A 91 1.63 -11.38 0.07
N GLY A 92 1.73 -11.63 -1.23
CA GLY A 92 1.34 -10.69 -2.28
C GLY A 92 -0.18 -10.49 -2.41
N VAL A 93 -0.96 -11.23 -1.65
CA VAL A 93 -2.41 -11.01 -1.51
C VAL A 93 -2.65 -9.61 -0.96
N ARG A 94 -3.45 -8.81 -1.66
CA ARG A 94 -3.67 -7.42 -1.30
C ARG A 94 -4.91 -7.28 -0.41
N ASN A 95 -4.69 -6.73 0.77
CA ASN A 95 -5.74 -6.28 1.66
C ASN A 95 -5.54 -4.79 1.95
N VAL A 96 -6.57 -4.18 2.49
CA VAL A 96 -6.60 -2.79 2.91
C VAL A 96 -7.20 -2.69 4.30
N VAL A 97 -6.93 -1.60 4.98
CA VAL A 97 -7.57 -1.25 6.25
C VAL A 97 -8.41 0.02 6.07
N VAL A 98 -9.59 0.03 6.66
CA VAL A 98 -10.50 1.18 6.65
C VAL A 98 -9.98 2.25 7.60
N LEU A 99 -9.94 3.51 7.14
CA LEU A 99 -9.36 4.64 7.87
C LEU A 99 -10.40 5.48 8.62
N ASN A 100 -11.66 5.48 8.20
CA ASN A 100 -12.71 6.34 8.72
C ASN A 100 -13.74 5.51 9.51
N GLU A 101 -14.40 6.14 10.49
CA GLU A 101 -15.32 5.43 11.40
C GLU A 101 -16.51 4.76 10.72
N LEU A 102 -17.11 5.40 9.72
CA LEU A 102 -18.26 4.85 8.97
C LEU A 102 -18.01 5.05 7.47
N THR A 103 -17.28 4.13 6.87
CA THR A 103 -17.02 4.16 5.43
C THR A 103 -18.14 3.45 4.68
N PRO A 104 -18.91 4.14 3.82
CA PRO A 104 -19.96 3.50 3.05
C PRO A 104 -19.40 2.59 1.97
N LEU A 105 -19.89 1.36 1.92
CA LEU A 105 -19.62 0.38 0.87
C LEU A 105 -20.75 0.48 -0.16
N LEU A 106 -20.46 1.03 -1.32
CA LEU A 106 -21.44 1.34 -2.35
C LEU A 106 -21.60 0.22 -3.38
N ALA A 107 -22.80 0.11 -3.96
CA ALA A 107 -23.09 -0.88 -5.00
C ALA A 107 -22.30 -0.64 -6.30
N LYS A 108 -21.97 0.62 -6.62
CA LYS A 108 -21.22 1.03 -7.81
C LYS A 108 -20.22 2.15 -7.46
N PRO A 109 -19.15 2.33 -8.26
CA PRO A 109 -18.12 3.34 -8.01
C PRO A 109 -18.57 4.76 -8.41
N THR A 110 -19.64 5.23 -7.83
CA THR A 110 -20.25 6.55 -8.06
C THR A 110 -20.97 6.99 -6.81
N GLU A 111 -20.90 8.27 -6.46
CA GLU A 111 -21.65 8.85 -5.35
C GLU A 111 -23.15 8.70 -5.54
N GLY A 112 -23.90 8.61 -4.45
CA GLY A 112 -25.35 8.48 -4.45
C GLY A 112 -25.88 7.08 -4.76
N MET A 113 -25.01 6.10 -4.95
CA MET A 113 -25.41 4.72 -5.15
C MET A 113 -25.88 4.08 -3.83
N PRO A 114 -26.73 3.03 -3.91
CA PRO A 114 -27.17 2.30 -2.72
C PRO A 114 -25.98 1.84 -1.86
N ILE A 115 -26.11 2.04 -0.55
CA ILE A 115 -25.14 1.58 0.44
C ILE A 115 -25.45 0.13 0.77
N ILE A 116 -24.47 -0.76 0.60
CA ILE A 116 -24.58 -2.18 0.91
C ILE A 116 -24.33 -2.41 2.40
N ALA A 117 -23.31 -1.71 2.95
CA ALA A 117 -22.91 -1.78 4.34
C ALA A 117 -22.11 -0.54 4.72
N TYR A 118 -21.94 -0.32 6.02
CA TYR A 118 -20.96 0.62 6.55
C TYR A 118 -19.80 -0.18 7.16
N LEU A 119 -18.58 0.21 6.83
CA LEU A 119 -17.36 -0.38 7.38
C LEU A 119 -16.82 0.53 8.48
N GLU A 120 -16.52 -0.06 9.63
CA GLU A 120 -15.92 0.65 10.75
C GLU A 120 -14.40 0.85 10.53
N ILE A 121 -13.83 1.82 11.21
CA ILE A 121 -12.38 2.04 11.23
C ILE A 121 -11.64 0.77 11.68
N GLY A 122 -10.53 0.45 11.00
CA GLY A 122 -9.72 -0.73 11.33
C GLY A 122 -10.18 -2.03 10.66
N VAL A 123 -11.35 -2.06 10.04
CA VAL A 123 -11.82 -3.24 9.30
C VAL A 123 -10.83 -3.57 8.19
N LEU A 124 -10.41 -4.83 8.14
CA LEU A 124 -9.58 -5.39 7.06
C LEU A 124 -10.47 -5.94 5.96
N ALA A 125 -10.16 -5.57 4.72
CA ALA A 125 -10.91 -6.04 3.57
C ALA A 125 -9.99 -6.46 2.44
N ARG A 126 -10.41 -7.47 1.67
CA ARG A 126 -9.72 -7.89 0.45
C ARG A 126 -9.86 -6.84 -0.62
N LEU A 127 -8.73 -6.40 -1.16
CA LEU A 127 -8.68 -5.45 -2.27
C LEU A 127 -8.97 -6.17 -3.60
N GLY A 128 -9.93 -5.64 -4.34
CA GLY A 128 -10.27 -6.06 -5.71
C GLY A 128 -9.83 -5.03 -6.75
N LYS A 129 -10.70 -4.76 -7.71
CA LYS A 129 -10.49 -3.77 -8.77
C LYS A 129 -10.44 -2.35 -8.22
N CYS A 130 -9.58 -1.51 -8.83
CA CYS A 130 -9.53 -0.09 -8.52
C CYS A 130 -9.49 0.74 -9.81
N ASN A 131 -10.30 1.79 -9.87
CA ASN A 131 -10.18 2.86 -10.85
C ASN A 131 -9.44 4.07 -10.26
N ASN A 132 -9.54 5.25 -10.85
CA ASN A 132 -8.85 6.45 -10.37
C ASN A 132 -9.21 6.84 -8.94
N HIS A 133 -10.47 6.67 -8.52
CA HIS A 133 -11.00 7.18 -7.26
C HIS A 133 -11.55 6.10 -6.32
N TRP A 134 -11.95 4.96 -6.85
CA TRP A 134 -12.69 3.93 -6.14
C TRP A 134 -11.97 2.59 -6.18
N CYS A 135 -12.11 1.82 -5.10
CA CYS A 135 -11.69 0.42 -5.06
C CYS A 135 -12.86 -0.47 -4.65
N LYS A 136 -12.96 -1.63 -5.30
CA LYS A 136 -13.88 -2.69 -4.90
C LYS A 136 -13.28 -3.49 -3.76
N LEU A 137 -14.02 -3.65 -2.69
CA LEU A 137 -13.62 -4.43 -1.52
C LEU A 137 -14.51 -5.65 -1.33
N ASN A 138 -13.95 -6.63 -0.62
CA ASN A 138 -14.70 -7.71 0.00
C ASN A 138 -14.35 -7.74 1.49
N ALA A 139 -15.29 -7.30 2.32
CA ALA A 139 -15.20 -7.29 3.77
C ALA A 139 -16.18 -8.33 4.32
N GLU A 140 -15.68 -9.46 4.82
CA GLU A 140 -16.47 -10.54 5.41
C GLU A 140 -17.65 -11.00 4.54
N GLY A 141 -17.48 -11.00 3.22
CA GLY A 141 -18.52 -11.38 2.25
C GLY A 141 -19.32 -10.22 1.66
N TYR A 142 -19.34 -9.06 2.30
CA TYR A 142 -19.94 -7.85 1.73
C TYR A 142 -19.02 -7.28 0.64
N LYS A 143 -19.55 -7.15 -0.56
CA LYS A 143 -18.77 -6.69 -1.73
C LYS A 143 -19.30 -5.37 -2.25
N GLY A 144 -18.46 -4.37 -2.38
CA GLY A 144 -18.86 -3.06 -2.88
C GLY A 144 -17.66 -2.15 -3.10
N TRP A 145 -17.94 -0.88 -3.35
CA TRP A 145 -16.97 0.13 -3.72
C TRP A 145 -16.80 1.18 -2.63
N VAL A 146 -15.57 1.56 -2.34
CA VAL A 146 -15.22 2.64 -1.41
C VAL A 146 -14.28 3.63 -2.10
N LEU A 147 -14.23 4.87 -1.60
CA LEU A 147 -13.22 5.84 -2.02
C LEU A 147 -11.83 5.37 -1.57
N LYS A 148 -10.83 5.53 -2.45
CA LYS A 148 -9.43 5.22 -2.11
C LYS A 148 -8.94 6.00 -0.89
N SER A 149 -9.40 7.25 -0.72
CA SER A 149 -9.05 8.09 0.41
C SER A 149 -9.54 7.57 1.77
N SER A 150 -10.48 6.63 1.77
CA SER A 150 -11.04 6.01 2.99
C SER A 150 -10.31 4.75 3.43
N ILE A 151 -9.28 4.32 2.69
CA ILE A 151 -8.55 3.07 2.93
C ILE A 151 -7.04 3.27 2.82
N TRP A 152 -6.29 2.41 3.52
CA TRP A 152 -4.84 2.30 3.38
C TRP A 152 -4.47 0.89 2.91
N GLY A 153 -3.47 0.78 2.04
CA GLY A 153 -3.03 -0.48 1.41
C GLY A 153 -3.11 -0.44 -0.11
N VAL A 154 -3.41 0.73 -0.70
CA VAL A 154 -3.42 1.01 -2.13
C VAL A 154 -2.83 2.39 -2.40
N PHE A 155 -2.08 2.54 -3.49
CA PHE A 155 -1.57 3.86 -3.88
C PHE A 155 -2.68 4.72 -4.52
N PRO A 156 -2.64 6.06 -4.35
CA PRO A 156 -3.66 6.95 -4.91
C PRO A 156 -3.86 6.81 -6.41
N ASN A 157 -2.77 6.58 -7.16
CA ASN A 157 -2.76 6.43 -8.63
C ASN A 157 -2.80 4.97 -9.10
N GLU A 158 -2.92 4.00 -8.19
CA GLU A 158 -2.94 2.57 -8.54
C GLU A 158 -4.25 2.19 -9.23
N ILE A 159 -4.15 1.61 -10.43
CA ILE A 159 -5.26 1.00 -11.16
C ILE A 159 -5.13 -0.51 -11.07
N ARG A 160 -6.23 -1.21 -10.83
CA ARG A 160 -6.28 -2.68 -10.72
C ARG A 160 -7.51 -3.22 -11.44
N ASP A 161 -7.30 -4.25 -12.23
CA ASP A 161 -8.33 -5.02 -12.94
C ASP A 161 -8.75 -6.29 -12.18
#